data_738bbccf3e331c4ddaff70b5b5007d5e
#
_entry.id   738bbccf3e331c4ddaff70b5b5007d5e
#
_cell.length_a   1.000
_cell.length_b   1.000
_cell.length_c   1.000
_cell.angle_alpha   90.00
_cell.angle_beta   90.00
_cell.angle_gamma   90.00
#
_symmetry.space_group_name_H-M   'P 1'
#
loop_
_entity.id
_entity.type
_entity.pdbx_description
1 polymer ?
#
loop_
_entity_poly.entity_id
_entity_poly.type
_entity_poly.pdbx_seq_one_letter_code
_entity_poly.pdbx_strand_id
1 'polypeptide(L)'
;NFSKAFEITYLDKNQKKQYVWQNSWGLSTRTLGAMVFIHGDDRGIIQLPRVACEQVVIVPLLFKGKEEKVLDTAYELEKKLSSLRVHIDARREYSPGFKFNEWELAGVPLRIEIGPRDIENNSCVVVRRDTNEKIEMNLDEVDENSINSILEEIHYSLFALQVEKQQEKTVEVDNFDEFEKYIKQG
;
A
#
# COMPACT_ATOMS: atom_id res chain seq x y z
N ASN A 1 -35.59 6.50 3.63
CA ASN A 1 -36.64 6.78 2.64
C ASN A 1 -37.04 5.53 1.82
N PHE A 2 -36.12 4.63 1.50
CA PHE A 2 -36.42 3.41 0.71
C PHE A 2 -37.38 2.47 1.40
N SER A 3 -37.31 2.33 2.72
CA SER A 3 -38.28 1.49 3.45
C SER A 3 -39.73 1.93 3.25
N LYS A 4 -39.97 3.23 3.13
CA LYS A 4 -41.31 3.75 2.84
C LYS A 4 -41.70 3.52 1.38
N ALA A 5 -40.77 3.78 0.45
CA ALA A 5 -41.01 3.60 -0.98
C ALA A 5 -41.28 2.13 -1.37
N PHE A 6 -40.63 1.19 -0.70
CA PHE A 6 -40.78 -0.25 -0.93
C PHE A 6 -41.67 -0.95 0.11
N GLU A 7 -42.33 -0.19 0.99
CA GLU A 7 -43.22 -0.68 2.05
C GLU A 7 -42.61 -1.76 2.95
N ILE A 8 -41.31 -1.68 3.21
CA ILE A 8 -40.58 -2.67 4.03
C ILE A 8 -40.84 -2.35 5.50
N THR A 9 -41.63 -3.20 6.16
CA THR A 9 -42.10 -2.98 7.53
C THR A 9 -41.88 -4.21 8.39
N TYR A 10 -41.89 -4.01 9.70
CA TYR A 10 -41.86 -5.05 10.72
C TYR A 10 -42.90 -4.75 11.80
N LEU A 11 -43.26 -5.75 12.61
CA LEU A 11 -44.10 -5.57 13.80
C LEU A 11 -43.19 -5.32 15.02
N ASP A 12 -43.42 -4.22 15.71
CA ASP A 12 -42.70 -3.91 16.94
C ASP A 12 -43.19 -4.79 18.10
N LYS A 13 -42.63 -4.61 19.30
CA LYS A 13 -42.99 -5.36 20.52
C LYS A 13 -44.46 -5.18 20.93
N ASN A 14 -45.11 -4.13 20.45
CA ASN A 14 -46.52 -3.80 20.71
C ASN A 14 -47.43 -4.23 19.53
N GLN A 15 -46.96 -5.07 18.65
CA GLN A 15 -47.68 -5.51 17.44
C GLN A 15 -48.05 -4.35 16.48
N LYS A 16 -47.33 -3.22 16.56
CA LYS A 16 -47.53 -2.10 15.65
C LYS A 16 -46.60 -2.19 14.46
N LYS A 17 -47.11 -1.95 13.26
CA LYS A 17 -46.38 -1.92 12.02
C LYS A 17 -45.48 -0.70 11.98
N GLN A 18 -44.17 -0.91 11.82
CA GLN A 18 -43.14 0.11 11.76
C GLN A 18 -42.31 -0.07 10.47
N TYR A 19 -41.78 1.04 9.94
CA TYR A 19 -40.83 0.98 8.83
C TYR A 19 -39.44 0.63 9.34
N VAL A 20 -38.70 -0.21 8.59
CA VAL A 20 -37.32 -0.57 8.94
C VAL A 20 -36.35 0.58 8.69
N TRP A 21 -35.31 0.69 9.49
CA TRP A 21 -34.11 1.46 9.15
C TRP A 21 -33.24 0.61 8.21
N GLN A 22 -32.71 1.24 7.18
CA GLN A 22 -31.89 0.56 6.18
C GLN A 22 -30.56 1.26 6.02
N ASN A 23 -29.49 0.47 5.97
CA ASN A 23 -28.17 0.87 5.54
C ASN A 23 -27.85 0.19 4.23
N SER A 24 -27.25 0.92 3.31
CA SER A 24 -26.77 0.36 2.05
C SER A 24 -25.31 0.73 1.89
N TRP A 25 -24.49 -0.26 1.64
CA TRP A 25 -23.06 -0.10 1.40
C TRP A 25 -22.75 -0.52 -0.02
N GLY A 26 -21.97 0.29 -0.71
CA GLY A 26 -21.57 -0.02 -2.08
C GLY A 26 -20.10 0.39 -2.29
N LEU A 27 -19.33 -0.51 -2.89
CA LEU A 27 -17.98 -0.27 -3.36
C LEU A 27 -17.93 -0.62 -4.84
N SER A 28 -17.28 0.21 -5.63
CA SER A 28 -17.07 -0.06 -7.06
C SER A 28 -15.59 0.07 -7.43
N THR A 29 -15.23 -0.42 -8.61
CA THR A 29 -13.86 -0.29 -9.16
C THR A 29 -13.39 1.16 -9.29
N ARG A 30 -14.29 2.16 -9.25
CA ARG A 30 -13.92 3.58 -9.19
C ARG A 30 -13.05 3.91 -7.99
N THR A 31 -13.18 3.19 -6.87
CA THR A 31 -12.34 3.38 -5.70
C THR A 31 -10.86 3.08 -5.97
N LEU A 32 -10.58 2.10 -6.86
CA LEU A 32 -9.20 1.84 -7.31
C LEU A 32 -8.66 3.03 -8.11
N GLY A 33 -9.46 3.60 -9.00
CA GLY A 33 -9.08 4.83 -9.71
C GLY A 33 -8.79 5.99 -8.75
N ALA A 34 -9.64 6.19 -7.74
CA ALA A 34 -9.39 7.21 -6.71
C ALA A 34 -8.09 6.96 -5.95
N MET A 35 -7.78 5.71 -5.60
CA MET A 35 -6.51 5.35 -4.95
C MET A 35 -5.30 5.72 -5.82
N VAL A 36 -5.35 5.45 -7.13
CA VAL A 36 -4.27 5.80 -8.06
C VAL A 36 -4.07 7.32 -8.13
N PHE A 37 -5.15 8.10 -8.22
CA PHE A 37 -5.07 9.56 -8.26
C PHE A 37 -4.58 10.18 -6.95
N ILE A 38 -4.88 9.57 -5.82
CA ILE A 38 -4.51 10.10 -4.50
C ILE A 38 -3.06 9.74 -4.15
N HIS A 39 -2.63 8.51 -4.44
CA HIS A 39 -1.36 7.96 -3.97
C HIS A 39 -0.34 7.71 -5.09
N GLY A 40 -0.69 7.92 -6.37
CA GLY A 40 0.27 7.80 -7.47
C GLY A 40 1.27 8.95 -7.54
N ASP A 41 2.43 8.66 -8.11
CA ASP A 41 3.48 9.63 -8.45
C ASP A 41 3.96 9.41 -9.90
N ASP A 42 4.97 10.17 -10.34
CA ASP A 42 5.52 10.07 -11.71
C ASP A 42 6.20 8.72 -12.00
N ARG A 43 6.41 7.88 -10.98
CA ARG A 43 7.02 6.54 -11.09
C ARG A 43 6.00 5.42 -11.05
N GLY A 44 4.75 5.71 -10.79
CA GLY A 44 3.67 4.75 -10.80
C GLY A 44 2.74 4.84 -9.59
N ILE A 45 2.04 3.74 -9.31
CA ILE A 45 1.15 3.65 -8.16
C ILE A 45 1.95 3.52 -6.85
N ILE A 46 1.38 3.99 -5.74
CA ILE A 46 1.85 3.69 -4.39
C ILE A 46 0.71 2.95 -3.68
N GLN A 47 0.89 1.66 -3.46
CA GLN A 47 -0.11 0.84 -2.79
C GLN A 47 -0.02 1.01 -1.27
N LEU A 48 -1.18 1.17 -0.64
CA LEU A 48 -1.26 1.16 0.82
C LEU A 48 -0.94 -0.24 1.34
N PRO A 49 -0.03 -0.41 2.32
CA PRO A 49 0.40 -1.72 2.79
C PRO A 49 -0.73 -2.67 3.18
N ARG A 50 -1.81 -2.17 3.78
CA ARG A 50 -2.93 -3.00 4.24
C ARG A 50 -3.76 -3.59 3.08
N VAL A 51 -3.77 -2.95 1.90
CA VAL A 51 -4.55 -3.39 0.73
C VAL A 51 -3.70 -3.90 -0.43
N ALA A 52 -2.39 -3.76 -0.37
CA ALA A 52 -1.47 -4.24 -1.40
C ALA A 52 -1.61 -5.75 -1.61
N CYS A 53 -1.63 -6.20 -2.86
CA CYS A 53 -1.62 -7.64 -3.16
C CYS A 53 -0.34 -8.29 -2.62
N GLU A 54 0.80 -7.70 -2.92
CA GLU A 54 2.10 -7.99 -2.34
C GLU A 54 2.51 -6.83 -1.44
N GLN A 55 2.82 -7.12 -0.17
CA GLN A 55 3.33 -6.13 0.78
C GLN A 55 4.83 -5.95 0.64
N VAL A 56 5.50 -7.04 0.33
CA VAL A 56 6.95 -7.12 0.20
C VAL A 56 7.32 -7.90 -1.06
N VAL A 57 8.23 -7.36 -1.84
CA VAL A 57 8.89 -8.11 -2.91
C VAL A 57 10.36 -8.31 -2.56
N ILE A 58 10.85 -9.55 -2.62
CA ILE A 58 12.26 -9.89 -2.47
C ILE A 58 12.85 -10.02 -3.87
N VAL A 59 13.87 -9.23 -4.16
CA VAL A 59 14.57 -9.27 -5.45
C VAL A 59 16.00 -9.78 -5.25
N PRO A 60 16.23 -11.07 -5.49
CA PRO A 60 17.58 -11.65 -5.44
C PRO A 60 18.42 -11.16 -6.63
N LEU A 61 19.62 -10.66 -6.34
CA LEU A 61 20.60 -10.21 -7.33
C LEU A 61 21.45 -11.40 -7.76
N LEU A 62 21.06 -12.05 -8.84
CA LEU A 62 21.65 -13.29 -9.30
C LEU A 62 22.91 -13.03 -10.15
N PHE A 63 24.06 -13.39 -9.63
CA PHE A 63 25.35 -13.35 -10.32
C PHE A 63 25.86 -14.75 -10.59
N LYS A 64 26.43 -14.96 -11.79
CA LYS A 64 26.96 -16.26 -12.24
C LYS A 64 27.82 -16.94 -11.17
N GLY A 65 27.45 -18.16 -10.77
CA GLY A 65 28.17 -19.00 -9.80
C GLY A 65 27.86 -18.72 -8.32
N LYS A 66 26.94 -17.79 -7.99
CA LYS A 66 26.51 -17.51 -6.63
C LYS A 66 24.97 -17.50 -6.46
N GLU A 67 24.26 -17.97 -7.50
CA GLU A 67 22.79 -17.86 -7.56
C GLU A 67 22.08 -18.67 -6.49
N GLU A 68 22.52 -19.92 -6.25
CA GLU A 68 21.85 -20.82 -5.29
C GLU A 68 21.83 -20.23 -3.90
N LYS A 69 22.98 -19.76 -3.40
CA LYS A 69 23.06 -19.18 -2.07
C LYS A 69 22.16 -17.97 -1.89
N VAL A 70 22.04 -17.12 -2.94
CA VAL A 70 21.17 -15.91 -2.91
C VAL A 70 19.71 -16.33 -2.90
N LEU A 71 19.33 -17.32 -3.69
CA LEU A 71 17.97 -17.84 -3.74
C LEU A 71 17.59 -18.53 -2.43
N ASP A 72 18.48 -19.34 -1.87
CA ASP A 72 18.23 -20.01 -0.57
C ASP A 72 17.96 -18.98 0.53
N THR A 73 18.79 -17.92 0.61
CA THR A 73 18.57 -16.82 1.56
C THR A 73 17.25 -16.11 1.31
N ALA A 74 16.87 -15.87 0.06
CA ALA A 74 15.59 -15.25 -0.27
C ALA A 74 14.40 -16.10 0.16
N TYR A 75 14.45 -17.43 -0.04
CA TYR A 75 13.42 -18.35 0.41
C TYR A 75 13.37 -18.50 1.94
N GLU A 76 14.50 -18.41 2.62
CA GLU A 76 14.53 -18.37 4.09
C GLU A 76 13.85 -17.10 4.63
N LEU A 77 14.08 -15.95 4.00
CA LEU A 77 13.40 -14.70 4.36
C LEU A 77 11.89 -14.77 4.10
N GLU A 78 11.47 -15.31 2.96
CA GLU A 78 10.04 -15.51 2.69
C GLU A 78 9.38 -16.33 3.79
N LYS A 79 10.03 -17.42 4.26
CA LYS A 79 9.52 -18.24 5.36
C LYS A 79 9.47 -17.48 6.68
N LYS A 80 10.47 -16.64 6.98
CA LYS A 80 10.47 -15.78 8.17
C LYS A 80 9.34 -14.75 8.14
N LEU A 81 8.89 -14.35 6.95
CA LEU A 81 7.85 -13.32 6.72
C LEU A 81 6.50 -13.95 6.32
N SER A 82 6.21 -15.17 6.75
CA SER A 82 5.08 -15.99 6.28
C SER A 82 3.69 -15.40 6.59
N SER A 83 3.56 -14.51 7.58
CA SER A 83 2.32 -13.81 7.87
C SER A 83 2.05 -12.63 6.91
N LEU A 84 3.05 -12.21 6.14
CA LEU A 84 2.97 -11.14 5.17
C LEU A 84 2.73 -11.69 3.76
N ARG A 85 2.20 -10.85 2.89
CA ARG A 85 2.08 -11.15 1.46
C ARG A 85 3.40 -10.84 0.76
N VAL A 86 4.26 -11.85 0.71
CA VAL A 86 5.62 -11.77 0.13
C VAL A 86 5.65 -12.40 -1.24
N HIS A 87 6.39 -11.80 -2.17
CA HIS A 87 6.70 -12.37 -3.48
C HIS A 87 8.21 -12.36 -3.70
N ILE A 88 8.77 -13.45 -4.26
CA ILE A 88 10.18 -13.52 -4.66
C ILE A 88 10.27 -13.40 -6.18
N ASP A 89 10.95 -12.37 -6.67
CA ASP A 89 11.22 -12.22 -8.10
C ASP A 89 12.52 -12.93 -8.50
N ALA A 90 12.44 -14.24 -8.67
CA ALA A 90 13.57 -15.10 -9.06
C ALA A 90 13.80 -15.16 -10.58
N ARG A 91 13.14 -14.34 -11.41
CA ARG A 91 13.29 -14.33 -12.86
C ARG A 91 14.75 -14.04 -13.24
N ARG A 92 15.32 -14.87 -14.11
CA ARG A 92 16.74 -14.78 -14.51
C ARG A 92 16.96 -13.98 -15.79
N GLU A 93 15.92 -13.85 -16.60
CA GLU A 93 15.93 -13.18 -17.90
C GLU A 93 15.94 -11.65 -17.81
N TYR A 94 15.61 -11.09 -16.65
CA TYR A 94 15.55 -9.64 -16.45
C TYR A 94 16.70 -9.14 -15.56
N SER A 95 17.21 -7.95 -15.89
CA SER A 95 18.22 -7.29 -15.06
C SER A 95 17.60 -6.81 -13.72
N PRO A 96 18.41 -6.68 -12.66
CA PRO A 96 17.92 -6.13 -11.39
C PRO A 96 17.23 -4.77 -11.55
N GLY A 97 17.79 -3.86 -12.33
CA GLY A 97 17.20 -2.54 -12.57
C GLY A 97 15.82 -2.61 -13.24
N PHE A 98 15.62 -3.55 -14.17
CA PHE A 98 14.32 -3.77 -14.79
C PHE A 98 13.28 -4.23 -13.74
N LYS A 99 13.64 -5.21 -12.90
CA LYS A 99 12.78 -5.71 -11.82
C LYS A 99 12.43 -4.61 -10.82
N PHE A 100 13.42 -3.81 -10.42
CA PHE A 100 13.20 -2.68 -9.50
C PHE A 100 12.17 -1.70 -10.06
N ASN A 101 12.34 -1.33 -11.33
CA ASN A 101 11.42 -0.40 -11.99
C ASN A 101 10.01 -0.98 -12.16
N GLU A 102 9.89 -2.26 -12.50
CA GLU A 102 8.59 -2.94 -12.64
C GLU A 102 7.83 -2.98 -11.30
N TRP A 103 8.50 -3.33 -10.20
CA TRP A 103 7.89 -3.37 -8.87
C TRP A 103 7.63 -1.97 -8.30
N GLU A 104 8.44 -0.98 -8.66
CA GLU A 104 8.20 0.42 -8.35
C GLU A 104 6.96 0.94 -9.07
N LEU A 105 6.81 0.65 -10.35
CA LEU A 105 5.63 0.98 -11.16
C LEU A 105 4.36 0.29 -10.61
N ALA A 106 4.46 -0.98 -10.22
CA ALA A 106 3.38 -1.72 -9.59
C ALA A 106 3.03 -1.19 -8.19
N GLY A 107 3.94 -0.45 -7.56
CA GLY A 107 3.70 0.24 -6.29
C GLY A 107 3.75 -0.66 -5.06
N VAL A 108 4.52 -1.74 -5.11
CA VAL A 108 4.71 -2.62 -3.94
C VAL A 108 5.34 -1.84 -2.79
N PRO A 109 4.76 -1.85 -1.57
CA PRO A 109 5.19 -0.99 -0.47
C PRO A 109 6.66 -1.12 -0.08
N LEU A 110 7.17 -2.36 -0.03
CA LEU A 110 8.57 -2.65 0.32
C LEU A 110 9.24 -3.56 -0.70
N ARG A 111 10.48 -3.24 -1.04
CA ARG A 111 11.36 -4.10 -1.82
C ARG A 111 12.58 -4.46 -0.98
N ILE A 112 12.89 -5.75 -0.88
CA ILE A 112 14.11 -6.26 -0.24
C ILE A 112 15.08 -6.69 -1.35
N GLU A 113 16.24 -6.05 -1.39
CA GLU A 113 17.32 -6.35 -2.34
C GLU A 113 18.38 -7.20 -1.63
N ILE A 114 18.77 -8.33 -2.22
CA ILE A 114 19.75 -9.24 -1.63
C ILE A 114 20.70 -9.70 -2.74
N GLY A 115 21.99 -9.45 -2.56
CA GLY A 115 23.05 -9.91 -3.44
C GLY A 115 24.12 -10.73 -2.71
N PRO A 116 25.12 -11.25 -3.44
CA PRO A 116 26.17 -12.05 -2.83
C PRO A 116 27.02 -11.28 -1.79
N ARG A 117 27.21 -9.98 -1.98
CA ARG A 117 27.95 -9.13 -1.03
C ARG A 117 27.16 -8.90 0.26
N ASP A 118 25.86 -8.73 0.09
CA ASP A 118 24.96 -8.50 1.23
C ASP A 118 24.95 -9.74 2.14
N ILE A 119 24.91 -10.95 1.55
CA ILE A 119 24.99 -12.21 2.28
C ILE A 119 26.35 -12.36 2.99
N GLU A 120 27.47 -11.97 2.34
CA GLU A 120 28.80 -12.00 2.96
C GLU A 120 28.87 -11.08 4.19
N ASN A 121 28.11 -9.98 4.18
CA ASN A 121 28.04 -9.00 5.29
C ASN A 121 26.86 -9.29 6.25
N ASN A 122 26.11 -10.37 6.05
CA ASN A 122 24.88 -10.67 6.78
C ASN A 122 23.87 -9.53 6.77
N SER A 123 23.72 -8.86 5.63
CA SER A 123 22.82 -7.70 5.45
C SER A 123 21.89 -7.84 4.24
N CYS A 124 20.89 -6.97 4.14
CA CYS A 124 20.07 -6.73 2.98
C CYS A 124 19.70 -5.24 2.91
N VAL A 125 19.18 -4.81 1.76
CA VAL A 125 18.69 -3.45 1.59
C VAL A 125 17.17 -3.49 1.45
N VAL A 126 16.48 -2.82 2.37
CA VAL A 126 15.03 -2.63 2.33
C VAL A 126 14.74 -1.25 1.74
N VAL A 127 13.93 -1.19 0.70
CA VAL A 127 13.60 0.05 -0.01
C VAL A 127 12.12 0.34 0.14
N ARG A 128 11.79 1.51 0.65
CA ARG A 128 10.41 2.01 0.78
C ARG A 128 9.93 2.59 -0.54
N ARG A 129 8.70 2.28 -0.94
CA ARG A 129 8.11 2.81 -2.17
C ARG A 129 7.66 4.26 -2.02
N ASP A 130 7.20 4.67 -0.85
CA ASP A 130 6.65 6.01 -0.58
C ASP A 130 7.71 7.11 -0.60
N THR A 131 8.87 6.86 0.00
CA THR A 131 9.97 7.85 0.13
C THR A 131 11.19 7.52 -0.72
N ASN A 132 11.29 6.29 -1.23
CA ASN A 132 12.50 5.70 -1.85
C ASN A 132 13.72 5.63 -0.92
N GLU A 133 13.48 5.72 0.37
CA GLU A 133 14.50 5.52 1.38
C GLU A 133 15.06 4.09 1.31
N LYS A 134 16.37 3.98 1.42
CA LYS A 134 17.09 2.71 1.49
C LYS A 134 17.58 2.50 2.92
N ILE A 135 17.10 1.41 3.51
CA ILE A 135 17.41 1.00 4.87
C ILE A 135 18.28 -0.24 4.78
N GLU A 136 19.52 -0.17 5.21
CA GLU A 136 20.36 -1.35 5.37
C GLU A 136 19.99 -2.06 6.68
N MET A 137 19.66 -3.35 6.59
CA MET A 137 19.24 -4.17 7.72
C MET A 137 20.08 -5.44 7.80
N ASN A 138 20.38 -5.88 9.02
CA ASN A 138 20.99 -7.19 9.24
C ASN A 138 19.95 -8.29 8.94
N LEU A 139 20.36 -9.36 8.24
CA LEU A 139 19.48 -10.48 7.89
C LEU A 139 18.86 -11.19 9.11
N ASP A 140 19.54 -11.12 10.27
CA ASP A 140 19.03 -11.69 11.51
C ASP A 140 17.93 -10.81 12.14
N GLU A 141 17.91 -9.52 11.83
CA GLU A 141 16.93 -8.54 12.30
C GLU A 141 15.69 -8.47 11.39
N VAL A 142 15.76 -9.07 10.20
CA VAL A 142 14.61 -9.16 9.29
C VAL A 142 13.66 -10.23 9.79
N ASP A 143 12.61 -9.80 10.46
CA ASP A 143 11.50 -10.61 10.93
C ASP A 143 10.14 -9.96 10.66
N GLU A 144 9.05 -10.65 10.99
CA GLU A 144 7.68 -10.13 10.80
C GLU A 144 7.44 -8.83 11.56
N ASN A 145 8.01 -8.65 12.74
CA ASN A 145 7.77 -7.46 13.56
C ASN A 145 8.49 -6.23 12.98
N SER A 146 9.76 -6.39 12.60
CA SER A 146 10.56 -5.31 12.02
C SER A 146 9.97 -4.84 10.68
N ILE A 147 9.58 -5.77 9.81
CA ILE A 147 8.98 -5.42 8.52
C ILE A 147 7.57 -4.85 8.68
N ASN A 148 6.75 -5.39 9.58
CA ASN A 148 5.44 -4.81 9.89
C ASN A 148 5.54 -3.38 10.44
N SER A 149 6.55 -3.09 11.27
CA SER A 149 6.78 -1.73 11.77
C SER A 149 6.99 -0.75 10.61
N ILE A 150 7.84 -1.11 9.64
CA ILE A 150 8.08 -0.26 8.45
C ILE A 150 6.81 -0.13 7.60
N LEU A 151 6.05 -1.21 7.41
CA LEU A 151 4.79 -1.18 6.67
C LEU A 151 3.75 -0.26 7.33
N GLU A 152 3.63 -0.31 8.65
CA GLU A 152 2.75 0.59 9.39
C GLU A 152 3.22 2.05 9.32
N GLU A 153 4.53 2.31 9.38
CA GLU A 153 5.08 3.66 9.16
C GLU A 153 4.72 4.19 7.76
N ILE A 154 4.87 3.38 6.71
CA ILE A 154 4.44 3.74 5.34
C ILE A 154 2.94 4.07 5.34
N HIS A 155 2.12 3.24 5.97
CA HIS A 155 0.68 3.44 6.02
C HIS A 155 0.31 4.77 6.67
N TYR A 156 0.90 5.07 7.83
CA TYR A 156 0.65 6.32 8.55
C TYR A 156 1.23 7.54 7.84
N SER A 157 2.40 7.44 7.20
CA SER A 157 2.99 8.53 6.41
C SER A 157 2.08 8.93 5.24
N LEU A 158 1.55 7.93 4.51
CA LEU A 158 0.63 8.16 3.40
C LEU A 158 -0.69 8.78 3.89
N PHE A 159 -1.21 8.35 5.03
CA PHE A 159 -2.40 8.93 5.64
C PHE A 159 -2.16 10.39 6.07
N ALA A 160 -1.07 10.65 6.79
CA ALA A 160 -0.72 11.99 7.25
C ALA A 160 -0.57 12.99 6.09
N LEU A 161 0.12 12.57 5.02
CA LEU A 161 0.28 13.37 3.80
C LEU A 161 -1.08 13.74 3.18
N GLN A 162 -2.06 12.84 3.20
CA GLN A 162 -3.38 13.13 2.65
C GLN A 162 -4.19 14.06 3.55
N VAL A 163 -4.07 13.94 4.87
CA VAL A 163 -4.68 14.87 5.83
C VAL A 163 -4.12 16.28 5.62
N GLU A 164 -2.81 16.41 5.49
CA GLU A 164 -2.15 17.69 5.22
C GLU A 164 -2.65 18.32 3.91
N LYS A 165 -2.62 17.56 2.81
CA LYS A 165 -3.14 18.02 1.50
C LYS A 165 -4.63 18.42 1.55
N GLN A 166 -5.44 17.70 2.33
CA GLN A 166 -6.85 18.04 2.51
C GLN A 166 -7.00 19.36 3.26
N GLN A 167 -6.23 19.57 4.33
CA GLN A 167 -6.26 20.81 5.10
C GLN A 167 -5.82 22.01 4.25
N GLU A 168 -4.74 21.89 3.50
CA GLU A 168 -4.23 22.94 2.60
C GLU A 168 -5.25 23.34 1.52
N LYS A 169 -6.04 22.37 1.03
CA LYS A 169 -7.04 22.59 -0.04
C LYS A 169 -8.44 22.88 0.48
N THR A 170 -8.63 22.90 1.79
CA THR A 170 -9.94 23.21 2.40
C THR A 170 -9.95 24.67 2.82
N VAL A 171 -10.91 25.42 2.29
CA VAL A 171 -11.12 26.84 2.60
C VAL A 171 -12.52 27.01 3.15
N GLU A 172 -12.63 27.67 4.30
CA GLU A 172 -13.90 28.11 4.84
C GLU A 172 -14.26 29.47 4.24
N VAL A 173 -15.50 29.63 3.80
CA VAL A 173 -16.00 30.86 3.21
C VAL A 173 -17.32 31.28 3.89
N ASP A 174 -17.47 32.55 4.23
CA ASP A 174 -18.62 33.05 4.99
C ASP A 174 -19.74 33.59 4.09
N ASN A 175 -19.46 33.83 2.81
CA ASN A 175 -20.43 34.42 1.86
C ASN A 175 -20.24 33.90 0.43
N PHE A 176 -21.26 34.11 -0.41
CA PHE A 176 -21.30 33.62 -1.78
C PHE A 176 -20.27 34.28 -2.69
N ASP A 177 -19.97 35.55 -2.49
CA ASP A 177 -19.00 36.30 -3.33
C ASP A 177 -17.57 35.74 -3.12
N GLU A 178 -17.24 35.42 -1.90
CA GLU A 178 -15.98 34.76 -1.54
C GLU A 178 -15.91 33.36 -2.12
N PHE A 179 -16.98 32.57 -2.00
CA PHE A 179 -17.08 31.24 -2.63
C PHE A 179 -16.85 31.32 -4.15
N GLU A 180 -17.54 32.27 -4.84
CA GLU A 180 -17.38 32.46 -6.28
C GLU A 180 -15.94 32.82 -6.68
N LYS A 181 -15.27 33.62 -5.86
CA LYS A 181 -13.87 33.98 -6.07
C LYS A 181 -12.95 32.76 -6.02
N TYR A 182 -13.10 31.88 -5.01
CA TYR A 182 -12.29 30.67 -4.91
C TYR A 182 -12.55 29.69 -6.06
N ILE A 183 -13.80 29.50 -6.47
CA ILE A 183 -14.15 28.65 -7.61
C ILE A 183 -13.54 29.14 -8.93
N LYS A 184 -13.47 30.47 -9.13
CA LYS A 184 -12.88 31.08 -10.33
C LYS A 184 -11.34 31.00 -10.35
N GLN A 185 -10.71 30.84 -9.21
CA GLN A 185 -9.25 30.73 -9.12
C GLN A 185 -8.75 29.30 -9.40
N GLY A 186 -9.62 28.28 -9.42
CA GLY A 186 -9.35 26.87 -9.79
C GLY A 186 -8.81 26.06 -8.66
#